data_9467679fa52cd3baeb109da5b9e386be
#
_entry.id   9467679fa52cd3baeb109da5b9e386be
#
_cell.length_a   1.000
_cell.length_b   1.000
_cell.length_c   1.000
_cell.angle_alpha   90.00
_cell.angle_beta   90.00
_cell.angle_gamma   90.00
#
_symmetry.space_group_name_H-M   'P 1'
#
loop_
_entity.id
_entity.type
_entity.pdbx_description
1 polymer ?
#
loop_
_entity_poly.entity_id
_entity_poly.type
_entity_poly.pdbx_seq_one_letter_code
_entity_poly.pdbx_strand_id
1 'polypeptide(L)'
;MLTMVALWFLLQLAGAWWTNQQLYATYQYPRMYQADEIVGHSDSTDHPTHFIFENLRGQVIIIELPGGDYAHARIYKGPTLFSDNADQTPVTAEFKDVNGDGKVDIVLHIQDQRIVFFNTGTGFKAQ
;
A
#
# COMPACT_ATOMS: atom_id res chain seq x y z
N MET A 1 -4.56 40.27 -30.25
CA MET A 1 -3.64 39.17 -30.53
C MET A 1 -3.00 38.59 -29.27
N LEU A 2 -2.45 39.39 -28.38
CA LEU A 2 -1.87 38.92 -27.12
C LEU A 2 -2.88 38.21 -26.20
N THR A 3 -4.13 38.67 -26.22
CA THR A 3 -5.21 38.05 -25.42
C THR A 3 -5.57 36.64 -25.88
N MET A 4 -5.51 36.36 -27.18
CA MET A 4 -5.80 35.04 -27.72
C MET A 4 -4.71 34.02 -27.39
N VAL A 5 -3.45 34.44 -27.42
CA VAL A 5 -2.32 33.58 -27.07
C VAL A 5 -2.36 33.23 -25.57
N ALA A 6 -2.67 34.21 -24.72
CA ALA A 6 -2.79 33.98 -23.28
C ALA A 6 -3.96 33.02 -22.97
N LEU A 7 -5.09 33.18 -23.66
CA LEU A 7 -6.24 32.30 -23.50
C LEU A 7 -5.91 30.86 -23.92
N TRP A 8 -5.18 30.73 -25.04
CA TRP A 8 -4.76 29.42 -25.52
C TRP A 8 -3.82 28.72 -24.52
N PHE A 9 -2.89 29.47 -23.93
CA PHE A 9 -1.99 28.96 -22.89
C PHE A 9 -2.76 28.50 -21.66
N LEU A 10 -3.75 29.28 -21.22
CA LEU A 10 -4.59 28.91 -20.08
C LEU A 10 -5.38 27.62 -20.36
N LEU A 11 -5.89 27.45 -21.57
CA LEU A 11 -6.60 26.25 -21.97
C LEU A 11 -5.68 25.03 -21.98
N GLN A 12 -4.42 25.19 -22.38
CA GLN A 12 -3.44 24.11 -22.35
C GLN A 12 -3.12 23.69 -20.92
N LEU A 13 -2.93 24.66 -20.02
CA LEU A 13 -2.68 24.38 -18.61
C LEU A 13 -3.87 23.72 -17.93
N ALA A 14 -5.09 24.17 -18.23
CA ALA A 14 -6.30 23.58 -17.70
C ALA A 14 -6.50 22.15 -18.21
N GLY A 15 -6.17 21.90 -19.48
CA GLY A 15 -6.24 20.55 -20.05
C GLY A 15 -5.26 19.59 -19.39
N ALA A 16 -4.03 20.03 -19.18
CA ALA A 16 -3.01 19.23 -18.48
C ALA A 16 -3.44 18.94 -17.04
N TRP A 17 -3.96 19.95 -16.33
CA TRP A 17 -4.45 19.78 -14.97
C TRP A 17 -5.62 18.77 -14.92
N TRP A 18 -6.55 18.86 -15.86
CA TRP A 18 -7.69 17.93 -15.95
C TRP A 18 -7.21 16.49 -16.19
N THR A 19 -6.25 16.29 -17.08
CA THR A 19 -5.67 14.98 -17.36
C THR A 19 -5.02 14.40 -16.11
N ASN A 20 -4.28 15.22 -15.34
CA ASN A 20 -3.67 14.78 -14.10
C ASN A 20 -4.74 14.38 -13.08
N GLN A 21 -5.85 15.12 -12.98
CA GLN A 21 -6.92 14.78 -12.07
C GLN A 21 -7.61 13.46 -12.45
N GLN A 22 -7.77 13.19 -13.73
CA GLN A 22 -8.33 11.92 -14.19
C GLN A 22 -7.41 10.75 -13.88
N LEU A 23 -6.09 10.91 -14.07
CA LEU A 23 -5.11 9.90 -13.70
C LEU A 23 -5.15 9.63 -12.20
N TYR A 24 -5.24 10.68 -11.39
CA TYR A 24 -5.35 10.57 -9.95
C TYR A 24 -6.63 9.84 -9.55
N ALA A 25 -7.75 10.14 -10.18
CA ALA A 25 -9.02 9.48 -9.91
C ALA A 25 -8.97 8.00 -10.29
N THR A 26 -8.30 7.65 -11.41
CA THR A 26 -8.14 6.28 -11.86
C THR A 26 -7.28 5.47 -10.89
N TYR A 27 -6.25 6.09 -10.31
CA TYR A 27 -5.34 5.45 -9.35
C TYR A 27 -5.62 5.85 -7.90
N GLN A 28 -6.79 6.43 -7.62
CA GLN A 28 -7.20 6.86 -6.28
C GLN A 28 -7.25 5.69 -5.30
N TYR A 29 -7.57 4.49 -5.78
CA TYR A 29 -7.61 3.28 -4.98
C TYR A 29 -6.50 2.35 -5.43
N PRO A 30 -5.30 2.47 -4.85
CA PRO A 30 -4.15 1.68 -5.29
C PRO A 30 -4.37 0.20 -5.02
N ARG A 31 -4.04 -0.62 -6.01
CA ARG A 31 -3.94 -2.08 -5.84
C ARG A 31 -2.65 -2.46 -5.12
N MET A 32 -1.77 -1.49 -4.95
CA MET A 32 -0.50 -1.63 -4.26
C MET A 32 -0.38 -0.53 -3.22
N TYR A 33 0.01 -0.88 -2.02
CA TYR A 33 0.27 0.04 -0.92
C TYR A 33 1.66 -0.25 -0.37
N GLN A 34 2.48 0.77 -0.19
CA GLN A 34 3.84 0.62 0.31
C GLN A 34 4.03 1.44 1.57
N ALA A 35 4.79 0.90 2.52
CA ALA A 35 5.09 1.58 3.78
C ALA A 35 6.44 1.11 4.32
N ASP A 36 7.12 2.02 5.03
CA ASP A 36 8.33 1.70 5.76
C ASP A 36 8.02 1.74 7.25
N GLU A 37 8.39 0.70 7.97
CA GLU A 37 8.11 0.61 9.40
C GLU A 37 9.19 -0.21 10.11
N ILE A 38 9.47 0.13 11.37
CA ILE A 38 10.39 -0.63 12.20
C ILE A 38 9.56 -1.65 12.98
N VAL A 39 9.77 -2.94 12.68
CA VAL A 39 8.97 -4.03 13.26
C VAL A 39 9.80 -5.03 14.07
N GLY A 40 11.11 -4.79 14.20
CA GLY A 40 12.00 -5.65 14.96
C GLY A 40 12.54 -6.85 14.19
N HIS A 41 12.48 -6.81 12.85
CA HIS A 41 12.97 -7.89 11.98
C HIS A 41 14.30 -7.50 11.33
N SER A 42 15.33 -7.33 12.13
CA SER A 42 16.67 -6.91 11.66
C SER A 42 16.65 -5.51 11.03
N ASP A 43 15.75 -4.67 11.46
CA ASP A 43 15.59 -3.30 10.97
C ASP A 43 16.04 -2.27 12.01
N SER A 44 16.20 -1.03 11.58
CA SER A 44 16.60 0.09 12.42
C SER A 44 16.03 1.38 11.86
N THR A 45 16.22 2.49 12.58
CA THR A 45 15.78 3.81 12.13
C THR A 45 16.41 4.17 10.78
N ASP A 46 17.67 3.78 10.56
CA ASP A 46 18.37 4.05 9.30
C ASP A 46 17.99 3.06 8.18
N HIS A 47 17.56 1.87 8.56
CA HIS A 47 17.19 0.80 7.63
C HIS A 47 15.87 0.17 8.06
N PRO A 48 14.74 0.89 7.85
CA PRO A 48 13.43 0.33 8.20
C PRO A 48 13.06 -0.82 7.28
N THR A 49 12.15 -1.67 7.75
CA THR A 49 11.58 -2.72 6.91
C THR A 49 10.60 -2.10 5.93
N HIS A 50 10.75 -2.45 4.67
CA HIS A 50 9.84 -1.99 3.62
C HIS A 50 8.76 -3.03 3.37
N PHE A 51 7.50 -2.59 3.34
CA PHE A 51 6.35 -3.44 3.12
C PHE A 51 5.64 -3.06 1.82
N ILE A 52 5.27 -4.08 1.06
CA ILE A 52 4.46 -3.92 -0.15
C ILE A 52 3.21 -4.78 0.02
N PHE A 53 2.05 -4.13 -0.02
CA PHE A 53 0.75 -4.81 0.05
C PHE A 53 0.15 -4.74 -1.35
N GLU A 54 -0.16 -5.89 -1.94
CA GLU A 54 -0.59 -5.94 -3.32
C GLU A 54 -1.80 -6.84 -3.49
N ASN A 55 -2.73 -6.40 -4.32
CA ASN A 55 -3.88 -7.18 -4.75
C ASN A 55 -3.59 -7.73 -6.15
N LEU A 56 -3.25 -9.01 -6.23
CA LEU A 56 -2.98 -9.70 -7.49
C LEU A 56 -4.22 -10.46 -7.91
N ARG A 57 -5.07 -9.82 -8.72
CA ARG A 57 -6.29 -10.43 -9.27
C ARG A 57 -7.19 -11.02 -8.18
N GLY A 58 -7.34 -10.31 -7.07
CA GLY A 58 -8.15 -10.74 -5.95
C GLY A 58 -7.38 -11.50 -4.87
N GLN A 59 -6.15 -11.91 -5.11
CA GLN A 59 -5.29 -12.50 -4.08
C GLN A 59 -4.44 -11.39 -3.46
N VAL A 60 -4.64 -11.13 -2.19
CA VAL A 60 -3.84 -10.14 -1.46
C VAL A 60 -2.57 -10.80 -0.95
N ILE A 61 -1.44 -10.14 -1.19
CA ILE A 61 -0.15 -10.60 -0.68
C ILE A 61 0.55 -9.46 0.05
N ILE A 62 1.41 -9.83 0.99
CA ILE A 62 2.26 -8.90 1.73
C ILE A 62 3.70 -9.31 1.47
N ILE A 63 4.51 -8.36 0.99
CA ILE A 63 5.93 -8.57 0.77
C ILE A 63 6.68 -7.77 1.83
N GLU A 64 7.49 -8.45 2.62
CA GLU A 64 8.33 -7.83 3.66
C GLU A 64 9.79 -7.86 3.20
N LEU A 65 10.43 -6.69 3.21
CA LEU A 65 11.87 -6.54 2.96
C LEU A 65 12.54 -6.14 4.27
N PRO A 66 12.99 -7.11 5.10
CA PRO A 66 13.54 -6.80 6.43
C PRO A 66 14.77 -5.89 6.33
N GLY A 67 14.74 -4.76 7.03
CA GLY A 67 15.81 -3.76 6.97
C GLY A 67 16.04 -3.18 5.58
N GLY A 68 15.05 -3.30 4.68
CA GLY A 68 15.18 -2.87 3.30
C GLY A 68 15.98 -3.84 2.42
N ASP A 69 16.33 -5.00 2.91
CA ASP A 69 17.14 -5.99 2.20
C ASP A 69 16.25 -6.90 1.35
N TYR A 70 16.24 -6.66 0.05
CA TYR A 70 15.42 -7.45 -0.89
C TYR A 70 15.92 -8.90 -1.02
N ALA A 71 17.17 -9.19 -0.67
CA ALA A 71 17.72 -10.56 -0.74
C ALA A 71 17.07 -11.47 0.31
N HIS A 72 16.50 -10.90 1.37
CA HIS A 72 15.83 -11.64 2.44
C HIS A 72 14.33 -11.38 2.45
N ALA A 73 13.75 -11.07 1.29
CA ALA A 73 12.32 -10.79 1.16
C ALA A 73 11.47 -11.98 1.61
N ARG A 74 10.37 -11.67 2.29
CA ARG A 74 9.38 -12.65 2.73
C ARG A 74 8.03 -12.31 2.13
N ILE A 75 7.28 -13.34 1.76
CA ILE A 75 5.95 -13.17 1.17
C ILE A 75 4.92 -13.85 2.07
N TYR A 76 3.91 -13.09 2.47
CA TYR A 76 2.79 -13.61 3.27
C TYR A 76 1.54 -13.58 2.42
N LYS A 77 0.80 -14.70 2.43
CA LYS A 77 -0.45 -14.80 1.71
C LYS A 77 -1.58 -14.19 2.55
N GLY A 78 -2.24 -13.20 2.01
CA GLY A 78 -3.41 -12.60 2.60
C GLY A 78 -4.70 -13.27 2.13
N PRO A 79 -5.85 -12.61 2.34
CA PRO A 79 -7.13 -13.18 1.94
C PRO A 79 -7.31 -13.19 0.42
N THR A 80 -8.15 -14.12 -0.06
CA THR A 80 -8.59 -14.13 -1.45
C THR A 80 -9.96 -13.46 -1.52
N LEU A 81 -10.10 -12.51 -2.46
CA LEU A 81 -11.33 -11.75 -2.64
C LEU A 81 -12.18 -12.39 -3.74
N PHE A 82 -13.47 -12.55 -3.48
CA PHE A 82 -14.40 -13.27 -4.36
C PHE A 82 -15.52 -12.37 -4.88
N SER A 83 -15.20 -11.18 -5.35
CA SER A 83 -16.20 -10.27 -5.94
C SER A 83 -15.91 -10.06 -7.42
N ASP A 84 -16.88 -9.53 -8.15
CA ASP A 84 -16.74 -9.27 -9.59
C ASP A 84 -15.60 -8.28 -9.89
N ASN A 85 -15.32 -7.36 -8.96
CA ASN A 85 -14.26 -6.37 -9.08
C ASN A 85 -13.14 -6.62 -8.06
N ALA A 86 -12.88 -7.88 -7.73
CA ALA A 86 -11.89 -8.24 -6.72
C ALA A 86 -10.50 -7.71 -7.07
N ASP A 87 -10.13 -7.72 -8.35
CA ASP A 87 -8.84 -7.24 -8.85
C ASP A 87 -8.68 -5.71 -8.72
N GLN A 88 -9.77 -4.98 -8.50
CA GLN A 88 -9.77 -3.53 -8.36
C GLN A 88 -9.95 -3.07 -6.92
N THR A 89 -10.10 -3.99 -5.98
CA THR A 89 -10.33 -3.65 -4.58
C THR A 89 -9.07 -3.07 -3.97
N PRO A 90 -9.13 -1.87 -3.36
CA PRO A 90 -7.97 -1.26 -2.73
C PRO A 90 -7.60 -1.98 -1.44
N VAL A 91 -6.30 -2.02 -1.16
CA VAL A 91 -5.74 -2.60 0.06
C VAL A 91 -4.91 -1.53 0.74
N THR A 92 -5.17 -1.28 2.04
CA THR A 92 -4.35 -0.41 2.85
C THR A 92 -3.95 -1.15 4.12
N ALA A 93 -2.96 -0.63 4.83
CA ALA A 93 -2.47 -1.26 6.04
C ALA A 93 -2.15 -0.23 7.11
N GLU A 94 -2.24 -0.67 8.34
CA GLU A 94 -1.91 0.10 9.51
C GLU A 94 -0.97 -0.74 10.37
N PHE A 95 -0.01 -0.09 11.02
CA PHE A 95 0.96 -0.76 11.88
C PHE A 95 0.72 -0.34 13.32
N LYS A 96 0.33 -1.30 14.17
CA LYS A 96 0.17 -1.04 15.60
C LYS A 96 0.18 -2.36 16.37
N ASP A 97 0.51 -2.29 17.65
CA ASP A 97 0.46 -3.42 18.56
C ASP A 97 -0.99 -3.64 18.99
N VAL A 98 -1.63 -4.70 18.46
CA VAL A 98 -3.05 -4.97 18.75
C VAL A 98 -3.26 -5.96 19.90
N ASN A 99 -2.23 -6.72 20.29
CA ASN A 99 -2.33 -7.71 21.36
C ASN A 99 -1.55 -7.35 22.62
N GLY A 100 -0.86 -6.21 22.64
CA GLY A 100 -0.15 -5.71 23.81
C GLY A 100 1.15 -6.42 24.14
N ASP A 101 1.75 -7.12 23.16
CA ASP A 101 3.01 -7.87 23.38
C ASP A 101 4.26 -7.01 23.16
N GLY A 102 4.11 -5.74 22.83
CA GLY A 102 5.21 -4.82 22.57
C GLY A 102 5.77 -4.90 21.16
N LYS A 103 5.20 -5.73 20.29
CA LYS A 103 5.60 -5.86 18.89
C LYS A 103 4.56 -5.25 17.98
N VAL A 104 5.02 -4.60 16.91
CA VAL A 104 4.14 -3.95 15.95
C VAL A 104 3.52 -4.99 15.03
N ASP A 105 2.20 -5.01 14.97
CA ASP A 105 1.43 -5.91 14.11
C ASP A 105 0.93 -5.17 12.87
N ILE A 106 0.51 -5.93 11.86
CA ILE A 106 -0.06 -5.38 10.63
C ILE A 106 -1.58 -5.54 10.68
N VAL A 107 -2.30 -4.44 10.46
CA VAL A 107 -3.75 -4.45 10.32
C VAL A 107 -4.09 -4.11 8.87
N LEU A 108 -4.53 -5.11 8.11
CA LEU A 108 -4.99 -4.91 6.74
C LEU A 108 -6.41 -4.39 6.72
N HIS A 109 -6.64 -3.37 5.91
CA HIS A 109 -7.97 -2.82 5.66
C HIS A 109 -8.34 -3.08 4.21
N ILE A 110 -9.35 -3.92 4.00
CA ILE A 110 -9.87 -4.28 2.68
C ILE A 110 -11.38 -4.12 2.72
N GLN A 111 -11.91 -3.09 2.05
CA GLN A 111 -13.33 -2.72 2.11
C GLN A 111 -13.74 -2.52 3.59
N ASP A 112 -14.75 -3.26 4.07
CA ASP A 112 -15.21 -3.20 5.45
C ASP A 112 -14.52 -4.23 6.35
N GLN A 113 -13.56 -4.99 5.81
CA GLN A 113 -12.89 -6.05 6.53
C GLN A 113 -11.59 -5.57 7.14
N ARG A 114 -11.29 -6.11 8.30
CA ARG A 114 -10.07 -5.85 9.04
C ARG A 114 -9.41 -7.19 9.34
N ILE A 115 -8.18 -7.37 8.85
CA ILE A 115 -7.43 -8.63 9.00
C ILE A 115 -6.12 -8.31 9.70
N VAL A 116 -5.81 -9.05 10.77
CA VAL A 116 -4.62 -8.82 11.58
C VAL A 116 -3.57 -9.89 11.29
N PHE A 117 -2.33 -9.44 11.08
CA PHE A 117 -1.17 -10.30 11.01
C PHE A 117 -0.29 -9.99 12.23
N PHE A 118 -0.14 -10.97 13.11
CA PHE A 118 0.62 -10.81 14.34
C PHE A 118 2.11 -10.94 14.10
N ASN A 119 2.87 -10.03 14.67
CA ASN A 119 4.33 -10.05 14.61
C ASN A 119 4.86 -11.13 15.56
N THR A 120 5.58 -12.12 15.01
CA THR A 120 6.15 -13.23 15.77
C THR A 120 7.57 -12.97 16.26
N GLY A 121 8.14 -11.79 15.93
CA GLY A 121 9.52 -11.45 16.21
C GLY A 121 10.48 -11.77 15.06
N THR A 122 10.12 -12.72 14.21
CA THR A 122 10.89 -13.11 13.02
C THR A 122 10.09 -13.00 11.73
N GLY A 123 8.78 -12.84 11.85
CA GLY A 123 7.89 -12.72 10.71
C GLY A 123 6.50 -12.30 11.17
N PHE A 124 5.48 -12.59 10.36
CA PHE A 124 4.09 -12.30 10.68
C PHE A 124 3.24 -13.55 10.47
N LYS A 125 2.21 -13.69 11.29
CA LYS A 125 1.28 -14.80 11.22
C LYS A 125 -0.15 -14.27 11.18
N ALA A 126 -0.96 -14.76 10.24
CA ALA A 126 -2.37 -14.39 10.15
C ALA A 126 -3.13 -14.86 11.37
N GLN A 127 -4.10 -14.05 11.75
CA GLN A 127 -5.01 -14.35 12.86
C GLN A 127 -5.81 -15.63 12.60
#